data_f81ad7e9320cbc1f9bcc818cb2658890
#
_entry.id   f81ad7e9320cbc1f9bcc818cb2658890
#
_cell.length_a   1.000
_cell.length_b   1.000
_cell.length_c   1.000
_cell.angle_alpha   90.00
_cell.angle_beta   90.00
_cell.angle_gamma   90.00
#
_symmetry.space_group_name_H-M   'P 1'
#
loop_
_entity.id
_entity.type
_entity.pdbx_description
1 polymer ?
#
loop_
_entity_poly.entity_id
_entity_poly.type
_entity_poly.pdbx_seq_one_letter_code
_entity_poly.pdbx_strand_id
1 'polypeptide(L)'
;MSKLVGLDKAARQSSGRSRKCGSCPLAEKLPIRCTTEISRICNESHIEGFKKGAAFTKKSRSETNIIKFFDKKYGREIMSRLEKLLEESQELTEAISCYEMGDNSLADIRDEMADVVAVIAHICDIIGTDTRELLKQAYEKVQGREKDPNYKRKHPHKEHGK
;
A
#
# COMPACT_ATOMS: atom_id res chain seq x y z
N MET A 1 12.16 19.15 -2.40
CA MET A 1 11.17 20.10 -1.88
C MET A 1 10.18 20.64 -2.91
N SER A 2 10.49 20.74 -4.22
CA SER A 2 9.62 21.37 -5.24
C SER A 2 8.28 20.66 -5.56
N LYS A 3 8.15 19.34 -5.35
CA LYS A 3 6.91 18.57 -5.67
C LYS A 3 5.78 18.77 -4.66
N LEU A 4 6.08 19.07 -3.40
CA LEU A 4 5.07 19.36 -2.37
C LEU A 4 4.35 20.68 -2.64
N VAL A 5 5.07 21.67 -3.15
CA VAL A 5 4.50 22.97 -3.53
C VAL A 5 3.45 22.84 -4.63
N GLY A 6 3.65 21.92 -5.58
CA GLY A 6 2.68 21.66 -6.66
C GLY A 6 1.37 21.04 -6.15
N LEU A 7 1.43 20.15 -5.16
CA LEU A 7 0.24 19.52 -4.57
C LEU A 7 -0.58 20.50 -3.73
N ASP A 8 0.08 21.40 -2.98
CA ASP A 8 -0.58 22.47 -2.25
C ASP A 8 -1.34 23.42 -3.18
N LYS A 9 -0.71 23.78 -4.32
CA LYS A 9 -1.34 24.63 -5.32
C LYS A 9 -2.56 23.94 -5.97
N ALA A 10 -2.45 22.66 -6.34
CA ALA A 10 -3.54 21.89 -6.91
C ALA A 10 -4.70 21.70 -5.91
N ALA A 11 -4.40 21.41 -4.63
CA ALA A 11 -5.40 21.28 -3.59
C ALA A 11 -6.15 22.60 -3.32
N ARG A 12 -5.44 23.70 -3.30
CA ARG A 12 -6.04 25.04 -3.16
C ARG A 12 -6.90 25.44 -4.36
N GLN A 13 -6.50 25.06 -5.57
CA GLN A 13 -7.29 25.29 -6.78
C GLN A 13 -8.58 24.45 -6.79
N SER A 14 -8.51 23.18 -6.36
CA SER A 14 -9.70 22.32 -6.27
C SER A 14 -10.68 22.81 -5.20
N SER A 15 -10.19 23.23 -4.03
CA SER A 15 -11.02 23.78 -2.96
C SER A 15 -11.68 25.11 -3.35
N GLY A 16 -11.01 25.92 -4.17
CA GLY A 16 -11.56 27.15 -4.70
C GLY A 16 -12.69 26.97 -5.71
N ARG A 17 -12.72 25.85 -6.44
CA ARG A 17 -13.76 25.50 -7.43
C ARG A 17 -15.03 24.93 -6.79
N SER A 18 -14.93 24.33 -5.62
CA SER A 18 -16.08 23.76 -4.89
C SER A 18 -16.93 24.80 -4.16
N ARG A 19 -16.64 26.09 -4.32
CA ARG A 19 -17.34 27.22 -3.65
C ARG A 19 -18.76 27.50 -4.13
N LYS A 20 -19.45 26.58 -4.75
CA LYS A 20 -20.91 26.67 -4.79
C LYS A 20 -21.43 26.05 -3.49
N CYS A 21 -21.63 26.91 -2.47
CA CYS A 21 -22.19 26.53 -1.17
C CYS A 21 -23.55 25.81 -1.25
N GLY A 22 -24.13 25.66 -2.43
CA GLY A 22 -25.39 24.92 -2.64
C GLY A 22 -25.28 23.40 -2.55
N SER A 23 -24.09 22.81 -2.41
CA SER A 23 -23.91 21.36 -2.30
C SER A 23 -23.30 20.93 -0.95
N CYS A 24 -23.19 21.82 0.02
CA CYS A 24 -22.69 21.47 1.34
C CYS A 24 -23.79 20.78 2.16
N PRO A 25 -23.60 19.53 2.62
CA PRO A 25 -24.61 18.81 3.42
C PRO A 25 -24.96 19.51 4.75
N LEU A 26 -24.10 20.43 5.21
CA LEU A 26 -24.32 21.23 6.41
C LEU A 26 -25.14 22.50 6.13
N ALA A 27 -25.23 22.96 4.89
CA ALA A 27 -25.95 24.16 4.53
C ALA A 27 -27.48 24.00 4.71
N GLU A 28 -28.01 22.79 4.59
CA GLU A 28 -29.44 22.50 4.81
C GLU A 28 -29.84 22.45 6.30
N LYS A 29 -28.86 22.21 7.19
CA LYS A 29 -29.13 21.98 8.63
C LYS A 29 -28.86 23.20 9.53
N LEU A 30 -28.18 24.21 9.02
CA LEU A 30 -27.78 25.37 9.80
C LEU A 30 -28.11 26.66 9.02
N PRO A 31 -29.03 27.49 9.52
CA PRO A 31 -29.35 28.80 8.90
C PRO A 31 -28.26 29.83 9.10
N ILE A 32 -27.04 29.42 9.38
CA ILE A 32 -25.92 30.29 9.68
C ILE A 32 -25.10 30.48 8.39
N ARG A 33 -24.96 31.74 7.96
CA ARG A 33 -23.96 32.09 6.94
C ARG A 33 -22.60 31.55 7.40
N CYS A 34 -21.99 30.75 6.56
CA CYS A 34 -20.65 30.17 6.81
C CYS A 34 -19.72 31.31 7.22
N THR A 35 -19.33 31.36 8.50
CA THR A 35 -18.37 32.33 8.97
C THR A 35 -17.04 32.10 8.30
N THR A 36 -16.20 33.11 8.20
CA THR A 36 -14.86 33.01 7.60
C THR A 36 -14.06 31.84 8.20
N GLU A 37 -14.25 31.60 9.49
CA GLU A 37 -13.58 30.56 10.25
C GLU A 37 -14.05 29.15 9.85
N ILE A 38 -15.35 28.91 9.73
CA ILE A 38 -15.92 27.62 9.26
C ILE A 38 -15.45 27.33 7.82
N SER A 39 -15.44 28.35 6.96
CA SER A 39 -14.93 28.23 5.60
C SER A 39 -13.44 27.85 5.57
N ARG A 40 -12.63 28.40 6.50
CA ARG A 40 -11.22 28.06 6.65
C ARG A 40 -11.04 26.58 7.06
N ILE A 41 -11.74 26.14 8.10
CA ILE A 41 -11.68 24.76 8.60
C ILE A 41 -12.10 23.76 7.52
N CYS A 42 -13.18 24.01 6.80
CA CYS A 42 -13.63 23.15 5.69
C CYS A 42 -12.59 23.08 4.58
N ASN A 43 -11.97 24.20 4.20
CA ASN A 43 -10.92 24.24 3.18
C ASN A 43 -9.67 23.48 3.63
N GLU A 44 -9.25 23.64 4.88
CA GLU A 44 -8.09 22.93 5.45
C GLU A 44 -8.32 21.42 5.47
N SER A 45 -9.48 20.97 5.93
CA SER A 45 -9.87 19.55 5.94
C SER A 45 -9.93 18.98 4.52
N HIS A 46 -10.43 19.74 3.54
CA HIS A 46 -10.45 19.30 2.14
C HIS A 46 -9.05 19.19 1.56
N ILE A 47 -8.17 20.16 1.83
CA ILE A 47 -6.77 20.15 1.39
C ILE A 47 -6.02 18.96 2.01
N GLU A 48 -6.24 18.71 3.30
CA GLU A 48 -5.61 17.59 3.99
C GLU A 48 -6.11 16.24 3.45
N GLY A 49 -7.41 16.08 3.22
CA GLY A 49 -8.00 14.90 2.59
C GLY A 49 -7.46 14.66 1.18
N PHE A 50 -7.31 15.73 0.38
CA PHE A 50 -6.72 15.64 -0.95
C PHE A 50 -5.25 15.22 -0.90
N LYS A 51 -4.46 15.76 0.04
CA LYS A 51 -3.06 15.36 0.24
C LYS A 51 -2.93 13.90 0.66
N LYS A 52 -3.77 13.44 1.61
CA LYS A 52 -3.80 12.05 2.05
C LYS A 52 -4.21 11.11 0.90
N GLY A 53 -5.24 11.46 0.14
CA GLY A 53 -5.66 10.72 -1.05
C GLY A 53 -4.57 10.63 -2.11
N ALA A 54 -3.91 11.75 -2.43
CA ALA A 54 -2.81 11.77 -3.39
C ALA A 54 -1.57 11.00 -2.92
N ALA A 55 -1.30 10.96 -1.60
CA ALA A 55 -0.24 10.14 -1.03
C ALA A 55 -0.56 8.64 -1.11
N PHE A 56 -1.84 8.29 -0.94
CA PHE A 56 -2.31 6.90 -0.97
C PHE A 56 -2.25 6.29 -2.38
N THR A 57 -2.45 7.10 -3.43
CA THR A 57 -2.46 6.62 -4.83
C THR A 57 -1.09 6.56 -5.48
N LYS A 58 -0.05 7.11 -4.85
CA LYS A 58 1.32 7.07 -5.41
C LYS A 58 2.09 5.87 -4.86
N LYS A 59 2.62 5.04 -5.79
CA LYS A 59 3.71 4.12 -5.44
C LYS A 59 4.80 4.88 -4.71
N SER A 60 5.41 4.28 -3.70
CA SER A 60 6.51 4.90 -2.99
C SER A 60 7.65 5.21 -3.97
N ARG A 61 8.49 6.19 -3.67
CA ARG A 61 9.65 6.51 -4.52
C ARG A 61 10.60 5.31 -4.62
N SER A 62 10.76 4.59 -3.53
CA SER A 62 11.61 3.38 -3.48
C SER A 62 11.05 2.28 -4.37
N GLU A 63 9.74 1.99 -4.29
CA GLU A 63 9.05 1.02 -5.14
C GLU A 63 9.19 1.38 -6.63
N THR A 64 8.98 2.65 -6.98
CA THR A 64 9.16 3.10 -8.37
C THR A 64 10.61 2.95 -8.85
N ASN A 65 11.59 3.19 -7.99
CA ASN A 65 12.99 3.08 -8.36
C ASN A 65 13.42 1.62 -8.54
N ILE A 66 12.99 0.72 -7.68
CA ILE A 66 13.32 -0.71 -7.80
C ILE A 66 12.69 -1.34 -9.04
N ILE A 67 11.44 -1.00 -9.35
CA ILE A 67 10.77 -1.45 -10.57
C ILE A 67 11.55 -0.99 -11.80
N LYS A 68 11.91 0.28 -11.91
CA LYS A 68 12.70 0.80 -13.04
C LYS A 68 14.07 0.14 -13.16
N PHE A 69 14.72 -0.14 -12.05
CA PHE A 69 15.99 -0.84 -12.04
C PHE A 69 15.83 -2.26 -12.57
N PHE A 70 14.79 -2.98 -12.14
CA PHE A 70 14.51 -4.35 -12.56
C PHE A 70 14.08 -4.41 -14.04
N ASP A 71 13.24 -3.49 -14.50
CA ASP A 71 12.89 -3.37 -15.92
C ASP A 71 14.14 -3.25 -16.79
N LYS A 72 15.07 -2.38 -16.40
CA LYS A 72 16.31 -2.16 -17.14
C LYS A 72 17.26 -3.36 -17.12
N LYS A 73 17.36 -4.03 -15.98
CA LYS A 73 18.36 -5.09 -15.77
C LYS A 73 17.86 -6.46 -16.25
N TYR A 74 16.59 -6.76 -16.07
CA TYR A 74 16.02 -8.09 -16.23
C TYR A 74 14.86 -8.17 -17.23
N GLY A 75 14.36 -7.02 -17.69
CA GLY A 75 13.18 -6.97 -18.55
C GLY A 75 11.88 -7.29 -17.81
N ARG A 76 10.82 -7.53 -18.59
CA ARG A 76 9.45 -7.70 -18.08
C ARG A 76 8.89 -9.12 -18.34
N GLU A 77 9.73 -10.10 -18.54
CA GLU A 77 9.31 -11.48 -18.73
C GLU A 77 8.90 -12.11 -17.39
N ILE A 78 7.67 -12.54 -17.28
CA ILE A 78 7.10 -13.03 -16.01
C ILE A 78 7.74 -14.32 -15.53
N MET A 79 8.12 -15.22 -16.46
CA MET A 79 8.77 -16.50 -16.08
C MET A 79 10.14 -16.27 -15.45
N SER A 80 10.93 -15.37 -16.01
CA SER A 80 12.21 -14.98 -15.42
C SER A 80 12.03 -14.34 -14.02
N ARG A 81 10.91 -13.66 -13.76
CA ARG A 81 10.60 -13.14 -12.43
C ARG A 81 10.16 -14.23 -11.46
N LEU A 82 9.47 -15.27 -11.96
CA LEU A 82 9.12 -16.43 -11.14
C LEU A 82 10.38 -17.18 -10.69
N GLU A 83 11.33 -17.42 -11.60
CA GLU A 83 12.61 -18.05 -11.27
C GLU A 83 13.34 -17.26 -10.17
N LYS A 84 13.42 -15.92 -10.30
CA LYS A 84 14.03 -15.07 -9.30
C LYS A 84 13.28 -15.10 -7.96
N LEU A 85 11.94 -15.15 -7.98
CA LEU A 85 11.15 -15.27 -6.76
C LEU A 85 11.42 -16.59 -6.01
N LEU A 86 11.62 -17.66 -6.73
CA LEU A 86 11.97 -18.95 -6.14
C LEU A 86 13.36 -18.91 -5.49
N GLU A 87 14.34 -18.30 -6.16
CA GLU A 87 15.69 -18.07 -5.63
C GLU A 87 15.64 -17.26 -4.33
N GLU A 88 15.04 -16.05 -4.34
CA GLU A 88 14.96 -15.20 -3.14
C GLU A 88 14.15 -15.86 -2.00
N SER A 89 13.14 -16.65 -2.34
CA SER A 89 12.37 -17.39 -1.32
C SER A 89 13.19 -18.51 -0.68
N GLN A 90 14.12 -19.12 -1.41
CA GLN A 90 15.04 -20.09 -0.87
C GLN A 90 16.08 -19.42 0.04
N GLU A 91 16.68 -18.30 -0.38
CA GLU A 91 17.63 -17.53 0.40
C GLU A 91 17.01 -17.07 1.72
N LEU A 92 15.77 -16.58 1.68
CA LEU A 92 15.01 -16.24 2.89
C LEU A 92 14.79 -17.46 3.80
N THR A 93 14.49 -18.63 3.23
CA THR A 93 14.30 -19.86 4.01
C THR A 93 15.61 -20.29 4.69
N GLU A 94 16.73 -20.16 4.01
CA GLU A 94 18.06 -20.44 4.54
C GLU A 94 18.42 -19.45 5.66
N ALA A 95 18.18 -18.15 5.45
CA ALA A 95 18.42 -17.12 6.47
C ALA A 95 17.62 -17.37 7.76
N ILE A 96 16.33 -17.77 7.63
CA ILE A 96 15.49 -18.13 8.78
C ILE A 96 16.04 -19.39 9.48
N SER A 97 16.44 -20.40 8.72
CA SER A 97 16.99 -21.67 9.27
C SER A 97 18.29 -21.42 10.02
N CYS A 98 19.19 -20.59 9.46
CA CYS A 98 20.44 -20.20 10.11
C CYS A 98 20.18 -19.35 11.38
N TYR A 99 19.16 -18.48 11.36
CA TYR A 99 18.76 -17.73 12.55
C TYR A 99 18.28 -18.64 13.69
N GLU A 100 17.46 -19.65 13.38
CA GLU A 100 17.00 -20.66 14.35
C GLU A 100 18.18 -21.46 14.96
N MET A 101 19.26 -21.66 14.20
CA MET A 101 20.49 -22.30 14.66
C MET A 101 21.45 -21.34 15.42
N GLY A 102 21.18 -20.05 15.40
CA GLY A 102 21.99 -19.02 16.04
C GLY A 102 23.14 -18.48 15.19
N ASP A 103 23.19 -18.81 13.91
CA ASP A 103 24.28 -18.44 13.00
C ASP A 103 24.04 -17.10 12.28
N ASN A 104 22.76 -16.67 12.13
CA ASN A 104 22.37 -15.42 11.49
C ASN A 104 21.65 -14.47 12.45
N SER A 105 21.55 -13.22 12.03
CA SER A 105 20.85 -12.16 12.74
C SER A 105 19.46 -11.89 12.14
N LEU A 106 18.61 -11.17 12.87
CA LEU A 106 17.35 -10.65 12.31
C LEU A 106 17.59 -9.65 11.17
N ALA A 107 18.76 -9.06 11.06
CA ALA A 107 19.10 -8.17 9.94
C ALA A 107 19.20 -8.97 8.65
N ASP A 108 19.84 -10.13 8.66
CA ASP A 108 20.00 -11.00 7.49
C ASP A 108 18.60 -11.45 6.97
N ILE A 109 17.71 -11.86 7.88
CA ILE A 109 16.31 -12.17 7.49
C ILE A 109 15.60 -10.98 6.84
N ARG A 110 15.82 -9.77 7.35
CA ARG A 110 15.18 -8.56 6.79
C ARG A 110 15.72 -8.24 5.40
N ASP A 111 16.98 -8.47 5.15
CA ASP A 111 17.60 -8.24 3.86
C ASP A 111 17.00 -9.19 2.81
N GLU A 112 16.92 -10.48 3.11
CA GLU A 112 16.28 -11.46 2.22
C GLU A 112 14.78 -11.21 2.03
N MET A 113 14.07 -10.80 3.08
CA MET A 113 12.67 -10.36 2.95
C MET A 113 12.52 -9.16 2.01
N ALA A 114 13.47 -8.23 2.02
CA ALA A 114 13.43 -7.06 1.16
C ALA A 114 13.58 -7.47 -0.32
N ASP A 115 14.42 -8.46 -0.63
CA ASP A 115 14.61 -8.97 -1.98
C ASP A 115 13.38 -9.71 -2.50
N VAL A 116 12.76 -10.57 -1.69
CA VAL A 116 11.46 -11.20 -2.02
C VAL A 116 10.40 -10.13 -2.32
N VAL A 117 10.27 -9.11 -1.46
CA VAL A 117 9.29 -8.03 -1.64
C VAL A 117 9.57 -7.21 -2.91
N ALA A 118 10.84 -6.98 -3.24
CA ALA A 118 11.24 -6.25 -4.44
C ALA A 118 10.84 -7.01 -5.72
N VAL A 119 11.05 -8.33 -5.76
CA VAL A 119 10.62 -9.17 -6.88
C VAL A 119 9.10 -9.20 -6.99
N ILE A 120 8.37 -9.34 -5.89
CA ILE A 120 6.90 -9.29 -5.87
C ILE A 120 6.40 -7.93 -6.39
N ALA A 121 6.98 -6.81 -5.98
CA ALA A 121 6.61 -5.49 -6.45
C ALA A 121 6.80 -5.35 -7.97
N HIS A 122 7.86 -5.93 -8.53
CA HIS A 122 8.10 -5.95 -9.97
C HIS A 122 7.08 -6.83 -10.71
N ILE A 123 6.77 -8.01 -10.20
CA ILE A 123 5.71 -8.88 -10.76
C ILE A 123 4.37 -8.14 -10.74
N CYS A 124 4.01 -7.49 -9.65
CA CYS A 124 2.79 -6.68 -9.55
C CYS A 124 2.72 -5.60 -10.65
N ASP A 125 3.83 -4.91 -10.90
CA ASP A 125 3.89 -3.90 -11.96
C ASP A 125 3.74 -4.51 -13.37
N ILE A 126 4.35 -5.67 -13.60
CA ILE A 126 4.23 -6.39 -14.88
C ILE A 126 2.77 -6.79 -15.17
N ILE A 127 2.05 -7.28 -14.17
CA ILE A 127 0.65 -7.73 -14.32
C ILE A 127 -0.37 -6.60 -14.11
N GLY A 128 0.09 -5.37 -13.88
CA GLY A 128 -0.76 -4.19 -13.75
C GLY A 128 -1.55 -4.11 -12.44
N THR A 129 -1.02 -4.67 -11.36
CA THR A 129 -1.60 -4.58 -10.01
C THR A 129 -0.68 -3.79 -9.06
N ASP A 130 -1.11 -3.67 -7.80
CA ASP A 130 -0.38 -3.00 -6.72
C ASP A 130 -0.23 -3.95 -5.52
N THR A 131 0.92 -3.94 -4.87
CA THR A 131 1.20 -4.79 -3.70
C THR A 131 0.18 -4.59 -2.58
N ARG A 132 -0.32 -3.37 -2.39
CA ARG A 132 -1.35 -3.05 -1.40
C ARG A 132 -2.71 -3.65 -1.77
N GLU A 133 -3.06 -3.65 -3.04
CA GLU A 133 -4.28 -4.29 -3.52
C GLU A 133 -4.23 -5.80 -3.29
N LEU A 134 -3.07 -6.43 -3.52
CA LEU A 134 -2.89 -7.86 -3.23
C LEU A 134 -3.03 -8.15 -1.72
N LEU A 135 -2.48 -7.32 -0.85
CA LEU A 135 -2.63 -7.47 0.60
C LEU A 135 -4.09 -7.34 1.03
N LYS A 136 -4.83 -6.40 0.45
CA LYS A 136 -6.27 -6.26 0.69
C LYS A 136 -7.04 -7.50 0.25
N GLN A 137 -6.78 -7.99 -0.96
CA GLN A 137 -7.40 -9.24 -1.46
C GLN A 137 -7.04 -10.44 -0.60
N ALA A 138 -5.79 -10.56 -0.12
CA ALA A 138 -5.36 -11.61 0.79
C ALA A 138 -6.15 -11.55 2.11
N TYR A 139 -6.31 -10.36 2.67
CA TYR A 139 -7.08 -10.14 3.89
C TYR A 139 -8.56 -10.55 3.72
N GLU A 140 -9.19 -10.12 2.63
CA GLU A 140 -10.57 -10.50 2.30
C GLU A 140 -10.73 -12.02 2.14
N LYS A 141 -9.77 -12.70 1.49
CA LYS A 141 -9.75 -14.17 1.38
C LYS A 141 -9.64 -14.85 2.75
N VAL A 142 -8.76 -14.37 3.63
CA VAL A 142 -8.62 -14.93 4.99
C VAL A 142 -9.91 -14.77 5.77
N GLN A 143 -10.50 -13.58 5.75
CA GLN A 143 -11.79 -13.34 6.42
C GLN A 143 -12.93 -14.22 5.85
N GLY A 144 -12.95 -14.42 4.54
CA GLY A 144 -13.93 -15.31 3.89
C GLY A 144 -13.77 -16.76 4.36
N ARG A 145 -12.53 -17.25 4.42
CA ARG A 145 -12.22 -18.61 4.91
C ARG A 145 -12.60 -18.82 6.37
N GLU A 146 -12.39 -17.82 7.22
CA GLU A 146 -12.77 -17.91 8.63
C GLU A 146 -14.28 -17.95 8.86
N LYS A 147 -15.06 -17.39 7.94
CA LYS A 147 -16.53 -17.42 7.97
C LYS A 147 -17.10 -18.71 7.37
N ASP A 148 -16.32 -19.46 6.59
CA ASP A 148 -16.76 -20.70 5.96
C ASP A 148 -16.65 -21.90 6.94
N PRO A 149 -17.78 -22.48 7.39
CA PRO A 149 -17.75 -23.65 8.28
C PRO A 149 -17.03 -24.86 7.66
N ASN A 150 -17.09 -25.03 6.35
CA ASN A 150 -16.43 -26.13 5.64
C ASN A 150 -14.92 -25.95 5.63
N TYR A 151 -14.43 -24.72 5.50
CA TYR A 151 -13.02 -24.42 5.59
C TYR A 151 -12.45 -24.72 6.98
N LYS A 152 -13.12 -24.27 8.04
CA LYS A 152 -12.73 -24.54 9.44
C LYS A 152 -12.68 -26.05 9.75
N ARG A 153 -13.62 -26.82 9.23
CA ARG A 153 -13.65 -28.26 9.41
C ARG A 153 -12.48 -28.99 8.73
N LYS A 154 -12.07 -28.52 7.53
CA LYS A 154 -10.93 -29.10 6.78
C LYS A 154 -9.58 -28.66 7.31
N HIS A 155 -9.52 -27.49 7.93
CA HIS A 155 -8.30 -26.86 8.43
C HIS A 155 -8.49 -26.44 9.90
N PRO A 156 -8.63 -27.41 10.84
CA PRO A 156 -8.71 -27.07 12.24
C PRO A 156 -7.46 -26.32 12.65
N HIS A 157 -7.62 -25.15 13.24
CA HIS A 157 -6.50 -24.44 13.84
C HIS A 157 -5.85 -25.35 14.87
N LYS A 158 -4.58 -25.68 14.66
CA LYS A 158 -3.76 -26.23 15.74
C LYS A 158 -3.64 -25.08 16.74
N GLU A 159 -4.32 -25.22 17.89
CA GLU A 159 -4.08 -24.31 18.99
C GLU A 159 -2.59 -24.46 19.32
N HIS A 160 -1.81 -23.45 18.96
CA HIS A 160 -0.46 -23.34 19.47
C HIS A 160 -0.58 -23.12 20.96
N GLY A 161 -0.31 -24.18 21.71
CA GLY A 161 -0.34 -24.14 23.16
C GLY A 161 0.48 -22.95 23.67
N LYS A 162 -0.14 -22.20 24.58
CA LYS A 162 0.51 -21.09 25.29
C LYS A 162 1.61 -21.62 26.19
#